data_8b9064a975c1f97a96e65f71fa49a102
#
_entry.id   8b9064a975c1f97a96e65f71fa49a102
#
_cell.length_a   1.000
_cell.length_b   1.000
_cell.length_c   1.000
_cell.angle_alpha   90.00
_cell.angle_beta   90.00
_cell.angle_gamma   90.00
#
_symmetry.space_group_name_H-M   'P 1'
#
loop_
_entity.id
_entity.type
_entity.pdbx_description
1 polymer ?
#
loop_
_entity_poly.entity_id
_entity_poly.type
_entity_poly.pdbx_seq_one_letter_code
_entity_poly.pdbx_strand_id
1 'polypeptide(L)'
;MSRHKHDECHLPLELIGEILARLPVRLLLQLKTVCRSWKSLISSHDFTMQHVQRSAQPRLAYNCSRRIPMGATNYGVYVLNCSLPSLLYDEQQTRTKFVPLPEAMNRILQFSIEGSCNGLLCLSHGTPNLILTLFNPCTGATSRTAPTEHPSELGKSIYYGFGYDTLHDKYKFVMGSGRFNYLTTDQCGAKVCTFDATPSWKEIEHPVFPYSIQNGKGKYASGTLNWIVYDPTKDVVVGRNKLLEHREWFILTFQLEKESFGRLCLPIKNNDITHLDVPRLQVLKNRLCVSFQPLYTTTPCTYLWMMMTEEEYGLEKSDWTLLFTIPHGDGIPQQIVPLYISEDDLLLVYNPLGYSDRSLFVYNLHNGILSYPLLLSTKVPDGAFDLYHESLVSPSLFL
;
A
#
# COMPACT_ATOMS: atom_id res chain seq x y z
N MET A 1 60.00 -20.99 -23.55
CA MET A 1 58.65 -20.48 -23.78
C MET A 1 57.87 -20.48 -22.47
N SER A 2 57.87 -19.32 -21.80
CA SER A 2 57.20 -19.14 -20.53
C SER A 2 55.73 -18.84 -20.80
N ARG A 3 54.82 -19.72 -20.36
CA ARG A 3 53.37 -19.44 -20.36
C ARG A 3 53.08 -18.44 -19.23
N HIS A 4 52.82 -17.21 -19.58
CA HIS A 4 52.18 -16.26 -18.67
C HIS A 4 50.81 -16.84 -18.25
N LYS A 5 50.70 -17.28 -17.00
CA LYS A 5 49.41 -17.44 -16.34
C LYS A 5 48.82 -16.04 -16.27
N HIS A 6 47.76 -15.80 -17.03
CA HIS A 6 46.86 -14.71 -16.74
C HIS A 6 46.27 -14.97 -15.36
N ASP A 7 46.69 -14.17 -14.38
CA ASP A 7 45.95 -14.07 -13.11
C ASP A 7 44.55 -13.53 -13.46
N GLU A 8 43.60 -14.46 -13.60
CA GLU A 8 42.20 -14.08 -13.67
C GLU A 8 41.84 -13.41 -12.36
N CYS A 9 41.67 -12.11 -12.42
CA CYS A 9 41.24 -11.30 -11.28
C CYS A 9 39.77 -11.63 -10.98
N HIS A 10 39.57 -12.67 -10.19
CA HIS A 10 38.22 -13.05 -9.76
C HIS A 10 37.78 -12.10 -8.65
N LEU A 11 36.74 -11.29 -8.93
CA LEU A 11 36.07 -10.51 -7.89
C LEU A 11 35.47 -11.45 -6.85
N PRO A 12 35.64 -11.19 -5.54
CA PRO A 12 34.96 -11.92 -4.48
C PRO A 12 33.44 -11.91 -4.67
N LEU A 13 32.77 -13.00 -4.30
CA LEU A 13 31.30 -13.12 -4.47
C LEU A 13 30.54 -12.05 -3.68
N GLU A 14 31.09 -11.59 -2.58
CA GLU A 14 30.53 -10.51 -1.75
C GLU A 14 30.50 -9.19 -2.52
N LEU A 15 31.58 -8.84 -3.22
CA LEU A 15 31.63 -7.63 -4.06
C LEU A 15 30.69 -7.75 -5.27
N ILE A 16 30.61 -8.92 -5.86
CA ILE A 16 29.64 -9.20 -6.94
C ILE A 16 28.21 -8.99 -6.39
N GLY A 17 27.91 -9.50 -5.20
CA GLY A 17 26.62 -9.31 -4.54
C GLY A 17 26.29 -7.83 -4.32
N GLU A 18 27.24 -7.04 -3.84
CA GLU A 18 27.07 -5.60 -3.63
C GLU A 18 26.83 -4.82 -4.95
N ILE A 19 27.51 -5.22 -6.03
CA ILE A 19 27.30 -4.64 -7.37
C ILE A 19 25.91 -5.01 -7.90
N LEU A 20 25.57 -6.29 -7.84
CA LEU A 20 24.27 -6.79 -8.30
C LEU A 20 23.11 -6.17 -7.53
N ALA A 21 23.24 -5.99 -6.22
CA ALA A 21 22.19 -5.41 -5.39
C ALA A 21 21.82 -3.97 -5.78
N ARG A 22 22.64 -3.27 -6.57
CA ARG A 22 22.37 -1.91 -7.06
C ARG A 22 21.70 -1.88 -8.43
N LEU A 23 21.54 -3.03 -9.08
CA LEU A 23 20.99 -3.10 -10.43
C LEU A 23 19.45 -3.21 -10.42
N PRO A 24 18.78 -2.64 -11.44
CA PRO A 24 17.33 -2.81 -11.59
C PRO A 24 16.93 -4.27 -11.75
N VAL A 25 15.74 -4.64 -11.26
CA VAL A 25 15.19 -6.02 -11.31
C VAL A 25 15.27 -6.62 -12.72
N ARG A 26 14.95 -5.82 -13.75
CA ARG A 26 15.00 -6.29 -15.15
C ARG A 26 16.38 -6.81 -15.55
N LEU A 27 17.45 -6.12 -15.16
CA LEU A 27 18.82 -6.55 -15.44
C LEU A 27 19.18 -7.80 -14.63
N LEU A 28 18.79 -7.84 -13.35
CA LEU A 28 19.03 -9.00 -12.50
C LEU A 28 18.38 -10.27 -13.05
N LEU A 29 17.15 -10.17 -13.60
CA LEU A 29 16.49 -11.30 -14.26
C LEU A 29 17.28 -11.82 -15.49
N GLN A 30 17.92 -10.92 -16.25
CA GLN A 30 18.80 -11.32 -17.35
C GLN A 30 20.11 -11.93 -16.82
N LEU A 31 20.68 -11.35 -15.76
CA LEU A 31 21.94 -11.81 -15.19
C LEU A 31 21.84 -13.20 -14.52
N LYS A 32 20.64 -13.65 -14.14
CA LYS A 32 20.39 -15.04 -13.72
C LYS A 32 20.77 -16.08 -14.78
N THR A 33 20.86 -15.70 -16.05
CA THR A 33 21.22 -16.63 -17.16
C THR A 33 22.72 -16.72 -17.40
N VAL A 34 23.54 -15.87 -16.80
CA VAL A 34 25.00 -15.79 -17.06
C VAL A 34 25.73 -17.02 -16.53
N CYS A 35 25.53 -17.38 -15.26
CA CYS A 35 26.13 -18.56 -14.67
C CYS A 35 25.32 -19.08 -13.46
N ARG A 36 25.63 -20.30 -13.00
CA ARG A 36 24.92 -20.95 -11.89
C ARG A 36 25.10 -20.19 -10.56
N SER A 37 26.28 -19.66 -10.28
CA SER A 37 26.55 -18.91 -9.04
C SER A 37 25.72 -17.61 -8.98
N TRP A 38 25.64 -16.84 -10.07
CA TRP A 38 24.82 -15.66 -10.13
C TRP A 38 23.33 -15.97 -10.04
N LYS A 39 22.88 -17.05 -10.69
CA LYS A 39 21.50 -17.53 -10.56
C LYS A 39 21.18 -17.85 -9.10
N SER A 40 22.04 -18.59 -8.42
CA SER A 40 21.84 -18.93 -7.01
C SER A 40 21.82 -17.69 -6.13
N LEU A 41 22.81 -16.81 -6.27
CA LEU A 41 22.90 -15.56 -5.49
C LEU A 41 21.67 -14.67 -5.67
N ILE A 42 21.31 -14.34 -6.94
CA ILE A 42 20.19 -13.45 -7.26
C ILE A 42 18.83 -14.07 -6.86
N SER A 43 18.77 -15.39 -6.70
CA SER A 43 17.54 -16.08 -6.29
C SER A 43 17.49 -16.39 -4.79
N SER A 44 18.54 -16.07 -4.04
CA SER A 44 18.55 -16.28 -2.59
C SER A 44 17.58 -15.31 -1.90
N HIS A 45 17.01 -15.75 -0.80
CA HIS A 45 16.10 -14.94 0.01
C HIS A 45 16.79 -13.68 0.50
N ASP A 46 17.98 -13.82 1.10
CA ASP A 46 18.75 -12.71 1.66
C ASP A 46 19.06 -11.63 0.62
N PHE A 47 19.50 -12.04 -0.58
CA PHE A 47 19.77 -11.10 -1.67
C PHE A 47 18.48 -10.37 -2.10
N THR A 48 17.37 -11.10 -2.26
CA THR A 48 16.11 -10.48 -2.71
C THR A 48 15.56 -9.49 -1.70
N MET A 49 15.65 -9.79 -0.40
CA MET A 49 15.22 -8.87 0.67
C MET A 49 16.15 -7.66 0.79
N GLN A 50 17.48 -7.87 0.69
CA GLN A 50 18.45 -6.77 0.67
C GLN A 50 18.22 -5.83 -0.52
N HIS A 51 17.95 -6.40 -1.70
CA HIS A 51 17.66 -5.62 -2.92
C HIS A 51 16.42 -4.75 -2.76
N VAL A 52 15.33 -5.29 -2.19
CA VAL A 52 14.10 -4.51 -1.91
C VAL A 52 14.38 -3.31 -1.00
N GLN A 53 15.23 -3.48 -0.01
CA GLN A 53 15.55 -2.40 0.95
C GLN A 53 16.45 -1.31 0.33
N ARG A 54 17.37 -1.68 -0.57
CA ARG A 54 18.41 -0.76 -1.07
C ARG A 54 18.11 -0.10 -2.41
N SER A 55 17.49 -0.81 -3.32
CA SER A 55 17.48 -0.42 -4.74
C SER A 55 16.14 -0.54 -5.42
N ALA A 56 15.10 -0.90 -4.70
CA ALA A 56 13.81 -1.13 -5.28
C ALA A 56 13.19 0.17 -5.83
N GLN A 57 12.89 0.17 -7.12
CA GLN A 57 12.26 1.31 -7.77
C GLN A 57 10.77 1.36 -7.42
N PRO A 58 10.28 2.50 -6.90
CA PRO A 58 8.88 2.65 -6.58
C PRO A 58 8.02 2.73 -7.85
N ARG A 59 6.88 2.07 -7.81
CA ARG A 59 5.93 2.00 -8.91
C ARG A 59 4.51 2.19 -8.43
N LEU A 60 3.68 2.76 -9.29
CA LEU A 60 2.25 2.87 -9.09
C LEU A 60 1.57 1.69 -9.80
N ALA A 61 0.75 0.95 -9.05
CA ALA A 61 -0.09 -0.11 -9.57
C ALA A 61 -1.58 0.25 -9.43
N TYR A 62 -2.39 -0.12 -10.39
CA TYR A 62 -3.83 -0.13 -10.26
C TYR A 62 -4.48 -1.24 -11.10
N ASN A 63 -5.63 -1.70 -10.70
CA ASN A 63 -6.38 -2.67 -11.46
C ASN A 63 -7.00 -2.01 -12.70
N CYS A 64 -6.87 -2.63 -13.85
CA CYS A 64 -7.44 -2.16 -15.09
C CYS A 64 -8.13 -3.30 -15.83
N SER A 65 -9.43 -3.16 -16.04
CA SER A 65 -10.17 -4.04 -16.95
C SER A 65 -10.29 -3.34 -18.30
N ARG A 66 -9.62 -3.87 -19.33
CA ARG A 66 -9.66 -3.31 -20.68
C ARG A 66 -10.26 -4.32 -21.65
N ARG A 67 -11.15 -3.82 -22.52
CA ARG A 67 -11.50 -4.58 -23.74
C ARG A 67 -10.29 -4.58 -24.65
N ILE A 68 -9.77 -5.75 -24.98
CA ILE A 68 -8.72 -5.88 -25.98
C ILE A 68 -9.38 -5.53 -27.34
N PRO A 69 -8.89 -4.49 -28.06
CA PRO A 69 -9.39 -4.22 -29.40
C PRO A 69 -8.82 -5.30 -30.30
N MET A 70 -9.62 -6.21 -30.73
CA MET A 70 -9.50 -7.10 -31.85
C MET A 70 -10.44 -8.31 -31.66
N GLY A 71 -11.69 -8.18 -32.05
CA GLY A 71 -12.56 -9.33 -32.34
C GLY A 71 -12.75 -10.43 -31.28
N ALA A 72 -12.11 -10.32 -30.13
CA ALA A 72 -12.13 -11.31 -29.08
C ALA A 72 -13.17 -10.91 -28.01
N THR A 73 -14.02 -11.84 -27.70
CA THR A 73 -14.99 -11.80 -26.59
C THR A 73 -14.33 -11.76 -25.20
N ASN A 74 -13.01 -11.67 -25.14
CA ASN A 74 -12.24 -11.78 -23.91
C ASN A 74 -11.90 -10.40 -23.35
N TYR A 75 -12.38 -10.12 -22.14
CA TYR A 75 -11.89 -9.04 -21.31
C TYR A 75 -10.56 -9.47 -20.70
N GLY A 76 -9.49 -8.75 -21.00
CA GLY A 76 -8.24 -8.93 -20.28
C GLY A 76 -8.23 -8.08 -19.01
N VAL A 77 -7.83 -8.67 -17.92
CA VAL A 77 -7.64 -7.98 -16.64
C VAL A 77 -6.13 -7.82 -16.42
N TYR A 78 -5.72 -6.60 -16.12
CA TYR A 78 -4.30 -6.24 -16.06
C TYR A 78 -4.02 -5.43 -14.80
N VAL A 79 -2.82 -5.59 -14.25
CA VAL A 79 -2.24 -4.59 -13.35
C VAL A 79 -1.55 -3.55 -14.23
N LEU A 80 -2.01 -2.32 -14.19
CA LEU A 80 -1.30 -1.23 -14.81
C LEU A 80 -0.14 -0.81 -13.91
N ASN A 81 1.04 -0.75 -14.51
CA ASN A 81 2.29 -0.50 -13.84
C ASN A 81 2.93 0.76 -14.41
N CYS A 82 3.18 1.75 -13.56
CA CYS A 82 3.79 3.01 -13.93
C CYS A 82 5.01 3.30 -13.06
N SER A 83 6.10 3.76 -13.69
CA SER A 83 7.28 4.23 -12.97
C SER A 83 7.00 5.57 -12.31
N LEU A 84 7.28 5.71 -11.01
CA LEU A 84 7.11 6.98 -10.31
C LEU A 84 8.04 8.08 -10.84
N PRO A 85 9.32 7.84 -11.15
CA PRO A 85 10.15 8.85 -11.80
C PRO A 85 9.54 9.37 -13.11
N SER A 86 8.95 8.50 -13.95
CA SER A 86 8.27 8.95 -15.17
C SER A 86 7.03 9.80 -14.88
N LEU A 87 6.30 9.51 -13.79
CA LEU A 87 5.15 10.31 -13.38
C LEU A 87 5.53 11.68 -12.85
N LEU A 88 6.67 11.78 -12.17
CA LEU A 88 7.09 12.98 -11.47
C LEU A 88 7.85 13.95 -12.40
N TYR A 89 8.64 13.43 -13.35
CA TYR A 89 9.61 14.23 -14.10
C TYR A 89 9.39 14.24 -15.62
N ASP A 90 8.56 13.33 -16.17
CA ASP A 90 8.36 13.22 -17.63
C ASP A 90 6.92 13.61 -17.98
N GLU A 91 6.73 14.90 -18.32
CA GLU A 91 5.42 15.44 -18.70
C GLU A 91 4.90 14.91 -20.03
N GLN A 92 5.78 14.39 -20.90
CA GLN A 92 5.42 14.09 -22.30
C GLN A 92 5.12 12.61 -22.57
N GLN A 93 5.63 11.67 -21.78
CA GLN A 93 5.44 10.23 -22.03
C GLN A 93 5.48 9.38 -20.76
N THR A 94 4.41 9.38 -20.01
CA THR A 94 4.27 8.38 -18.94
C THR A 94 4.12 6.99 -19.56
N ARG A 95 5.18 6.19 -19.55
CA ARG A 95 5.18 4.81 -20.05
C ARG A 95 4.47 3.89 -19.08
N THR A 96 3.19 3.73 -19.29
CA THR A 96 2.41 2.72 -18.56
C THR A 96 2.60 1.36 -19.22
N LYS A 97 2.82 0.33 -18.39
CA LYS A 97 2.88 -1.07 -18.83
C LYS A 97 1.68 -1.83 -18.30
N PHE A 98 1.06 -2.59 -19.19
CA PHE A 98 0.05 -3.56 -18.78
C PHE A 98 0.77 -4.87 -18.41
N VAL A 99 0.65 -5.28 -17.14
CA VAL A 99 1.15 -6.56 -16.67
C VAL A 99 -0.02 -7.53 -16.67
N PRO A 100 -0.02 -8.55 -17.54
CA PRO A 100 -1.10 -9.51 -17.57
C PRO A 100 -1.10 -10.33 -16.27
N LEU A 101 -2.30 -10.63 -15.78
CA LEU A 101 -2.43 -11.60 -14.71
C LEU A 101 -2.08 -13.01 -15.24
N PRO A 102 -1.59 -13.92 -14.39
CA PRO A 102 -1.35 -15.30 -14.73
C PRO A 102 -2.59 -15.98 -15.31
N GLU A 103 -2.40 -16.97 -16.19
CA GLU A 103 -3.51 -17.66 -16.86
C GLU A 103 -4.56 -18.23 -15.91
N ALA A 104 -4.14 -18.70 -14.73
CA ALA A 104 -5.04 -19.16 -13.69
C ALA A 104 -6.04 -18.08 -13.22
N MET A 105 -5.66 -16.81 -13.37
CA MET A 105 -6.48 -15.65 -13.02
C MET A 105 -7.16 -14.97 -14.22
N ASN A 106 -6.88 -15.36 -15.45
CA ASN A 106 -7.43 -14.74 -16.67
C ASN A 106 -8.95 -14.90 -16.85
N ARG A 107 -9.58 -15.79 -16.08
CA ARG A 107 -11.04 -15.96 -16.06
C ARG A 107 -11.74 -15.05 -15.05
N ILE A 108 -10.97 -14.26 -14.31
CA ILE A 108 -11.47 -13.36 -13.28
C ILE A 108 -11.87 -12.06 -13.96
N LEU A 109 -13.16 -11.71 -13.87
CA LEU A 109 -13.67 -10.47 -14.46
C LEU A 109 -13.34 -9.24 -13.64
N GLN A 110 -13.14 -9.42 -12.32
CA GLN A 110 -12.83 -8.35 -11.37
C GLN A 110 -11.90 -8.87 -10.29
N PHE A 111 -10.92 -8.08 -9.95
CA PHE A 111 -10.04 -8.27 -8.79
C PHE A 111 -9.77 -6.94 -8.11
N SER A 112 -9.35 -6.98 -6.86
CA SER A 112 -8.87 -5.81 -6.12
C SER A 112 -7.42 -6.02 -5.69
N ILE A 113 -6.67 -4.92 -5.58
CA ILE A 113 -5.35 -4.90 -4.96
C ILE A 113 -5.58 -4.52 -3.50
N GLU A 114 -5.35 -5.45 -2.58
CA GLU A 114 -5.63 -5.25 -1.15
C GLU A 114 -4.46 -4.66 -0.39
N GLY A 115 -3.28 -4.71 -0.96
CA GLY A 115 -2.07 -4.11 -0.41
C GLY A 115 -0.82 -4.54 -1.14
N SER A 116 0.30 -3.93 -0.77
CA SER A 116 1.62 -4.28 -1.28
C SER A 116 2.64 -4.34 -0.16
N CYS A 117 3.57 -5.29 -0.25
CA CYS A 117 4.68 -5.42 0.68
C CYS A 117 5.84 -6.13 -0.01
N ASN A 118 7.07 -5.62 0.15
CA ASN A 118 8.30 -6.18 -0.44
C ASN A 118 8.20 -6.47 -1.95
N GLY A 119 7.44 -5.66 -2.68
CA GLY A 119 7.21 -5.80 -4.12
C GLY A 119 6.19 -6.84 -4.52
N LEU A 120 5.55 -7.52 -3.57
CA LEU A 120 4.39 -8.37 -3.80
C LEU A 120 3.10 -7.56 -3.68
N LEU A 121 2.15 -7.83 -4.56
CA LEU A 121 0.77 -7.37 -4.47
C LEU A 121 -0.08 -8.50 -3.89
N CYS A 122 -0.93 -8.19 -2.92
CA CYS A 122 -1.99 -9.09 -2.48
C CYS A 122 -3.23 -8.80 -3.32
N LEU A 123 -3.63 -9.76 -4.12
CA LEU A 123 -4.81 -9.67 -4.98
C LEU A 123 -5.96 -10.46 -4.37
N SER A 124 -7.16 -9.88 -4.42
CA SER A 124 -8.39 -10.56 -4.02
C SER A 124 -9.36 -10.66 -5.18
N HIS A 125 -10.09 -11.76 -5.25
CA HIS A 125 -11.14 -11.98 -6.24
C HIS A 125 -12.17 -13.00 -5.74
N GLY A 126 -13.29 -13.08 -6.43
CA GLY A 126 -14.36 -14.04 -6.13
C GLY A 126 -15.46 -13.51 -5.23
N THR A 127 -16.68 -13.94 -5.50
CA THR A 127 -17.88 -13.71 -4.71
C THR A 127 -18.75 -14.96 -4.82
N PRO A 128 -19.30 -15.54 -3.74
CA PRO A 128 -19.23 -15.10 -2.34
C PRO A 128 -17.92 -15.45 -1.63
N ASN A 129 -17.10 -16.33 -2.19
CA ASN A 129 -15.84 -16.75 -1.57
C ASN A 129 -14.72 -15.81 -2.02
N LEU A 130 -14.07 -15.16 -1.07
CA LEU A 130 -12.91 -14.34 -1.32
C LEU A 130 -11.67 -15.26 -1.48
N ILE A 131 -10.94 -15.09 -2.57
CA ILE A 131 -9.71 -15.81 -2.84
C ILE A 131 -8.56 -14.81 -2.86
N LEU A 132 -7.57 -15.02 -2.02
CA LEU A 132 -6.36 -14.21 -1.97
C LEU A 132 -5.22 -14.88 -2.72
N THR A 133 -4.43 -14.09 -3.43
CA THR A 133 -3.24 -14.54 -4.15
C THR A 133 -2.16 -13.48 -4.07
N LEU A 134 -0.94 -13.85 -3.69
CA LEU A 134 0.21 -12.96 -3.81
C LEU A 134 0.73 -13.00 -5.25
N PHE A 135 1.04 -11.85 -5.78
CA PHE A 135 1.51 -11.67 -7.15
C PHE A 135 2.72 -10.75 -7.21
N ASN A 136 3.78 -11.17 -7.87
CA ASN A 136 4.91 -10.30 -8.18
C ASN A 136 4.80 -9.78 -9.61
N PRO A 137 4.53 -8.48 -9.84
CA PRO A 137 4.39 -7.93 -11.19
C PRO A 137 5.67 -7.92 -12.01
N CYS A 138 6.85 -8.05 -11.37
CA CYS A 138 8.14 -8.03 -12.07
C CYS A 138 8.51 -9.41 -12.64
N THR A 139 8.15 -10.48 -11.93
CA THR A 139 8.49 -11.86 -12.30
C THR A 139 7.32 -12.64 -12.89
N GLY A 140 6.09 -12.15 -12.69
CA GLY A 140 4.86 -12.87 -13.04
C GLY A 140 4.52 -14.05 -12.11
N ALA A 141 5.30 -14.25 -11.05
CA ALA A 141 5.10 -15.35 -10.11
C ALA A 141 3.90 -15.09 -9.17
N THR A 142 3.21 -16.18 -8.80
CA THR A 142 2.10 -16.16 -7.85
C THR A 142 2.30 -17.17 -6.73
N SER A 143 1.69 -16.88 -5.57
CA SER A 143 1.53 -17.85 -4.49
C SER A 143 0.43 -18.86 -4.81
N ARG A 144 0.28 -19.85 -3.95
CA ARG A 144 -0.96 -20.61 -3.83
C ARG A 144 -2.08 -19.68 -3.36
N THR A 145 -3.30 -20.04 -3.71
CA THR A 145 -4.49 -19.26 -3.33
C THR A 145 -4.91 -19.59 -1.90
N ALA A 146 -5.38 -18.57 -1.19
CA ALA A 146 -5.95 -18.70 0.14
C ALA A 146 -7.46 -18.37 0.08
N PRO A 147 -8.33 -19.38 -0.09
CA PRO A 147 -9.77 -19.15 -0.08
C PRO A 147 -10.26 -18.84 1.34
N THR A 148 -11.25 -17.96 1.44
CA THR A 148 -11.97 -17.70 2.68
C THR A 148 -13.40 -17.30 2.37
N GLU A 149 -14.27 -17.49 3.35
CA GLU A 149 -15.61 -16.92 3.27
C GLU A 149 -15.52 -15.39 3.40
N HIS A 150 -16.19 -14.70 2.49
CA HIS A 150 -16.30 -13.25 2.61
C HIS A 150 -17.14 -12.96 3.86
N PRO A 151 -16.72 -12.07 4.75
CA PRO A 151 -17.51 -11.66 5.90
C PRO A 151 -18.69 -10.80 5.45
N SER A 152 -19.62 -11.43 4.70
CA SER A 152 -20.78 -10.78 4.09
C SER A 152 -21.95 -10.70 5.07
N GLU A 153 -21.75 -10.12 6.24
CA GLU A 153 -22.88 -9.80 7.10
C GLU A 153 -23.33 -8.37 6.86
N LEU A 154 -24.58 -8.23 6.43
CA LEU A 154 -25.26 -6.94 6.26
C LEU A 154 -25.13 -6.11 7.55
N GLY A 155 -24.53 -4.93 7.44
CA GLY A 155 -24.39 -3.98 8.55
C GLY A 155 -23.07 -3.98 9.30
N LYS A 156 -22.07 -4.76 8.88
CA LYS A 156 -20.70 -4.70 9.44
C LYS A 156 -19.75 -3.93 8.51
N SER A 157 -18.89 -3.11 9.08
CA SER A 157 -17.76 -2.55 8.34
C SER A 157 -16.60 -3.54 8.34
N ILE A 158 -16.18 -3.96 7.16
CA ILE A 158 -15.07 -4.89 6.98
C ILE A 158 -13.78 -4.11 6.88
N TYR A 159 -12.73 -4.61 7.53
CA TYR A 159 -11.38 -4.12 7.38
C TYR A 159 -10.42 -5.26 7.03
N TYR A 160 -9.37 -4.90 6.32
CA TYR A 160 -8.35 -5.85 5.90
C TYR A 160 -7.01 -5.13 5.69
N GLY A 161 -5.94 -5.89 5.72
CA GLY A 161 -4.60 -5.38 5.45
C GLY A 161 -3.62 -6.50 5.16
N PHE A 162 -2.60 -6.19 4.37
CA PHE A 162 -1.55 -7.09 3.96
C PHE A 162 -0.19 -6.56 4.38
N GLY A 163 0.65 -7.42 4.94
CA GLY A 163 1.98 -7.04 5.39
C GLY A 163 2.91 -8.23 5.58
N TYR A 164 4.10 -7.94 6.10
CA TYR A 164 5.17 -8.91 6.29
C TYR A 164 5.59 -8.92 7.76
N ASP A 165 5.58 -10.12 8.34
CA ASP A 165 6.10 -10.42 9.67
C ASP A 165 7.59 -10.71 9.55
N THR A 166 8.41 -9.75 9.96
CA THR A 166 9.87 -9.82 9.83
C THR A 166 10.51 -10.84 10.76
N LEU A 167 9.89 -11.11 11.92
CA LEU A 167 10.42 -12.07 12.89
C LEU A 167 10.26 -13.51 12.40
N HIS A 168 9.08 -13.83 11.85
CA HIS A 168 8.76 -15.18 11.41
C HIS A 168 8.99 -15.39 9.92
N ASP A 169 9.44 -14.35 9.18
CA ASP A 169 9.65 -14.38 7.72
C ASP A 169 8.39 -14.84 6.96
N LYS A 170 7.23 -14.23 7.27
CA LYS A 170 5.94 -14.63 6.71
C LYS A 170 5.12 -13.45 6.21
N TYR A 171 4.49 -13.62 5.06
CA TYR A 171 3.44 -12.70 4.61
C TYR A 171 2.13 -13.04 5.31
N LYS A 172 1.46 -12.02 5.80
CA LYS A 172 0.19 -12.15 6.51
C LYS A 172 -0.86 -11.21 5.93
N PHE A 173 -2.09 -11.70 5.87
CA PHE A 173 -3.26 -10.92 5.56
C PHE A 173 -4.23 -10.98 6.74
N VAL A 174 -4.59 -9.82 7.24
CA VAL A 174 -5.53 -9.69 8.36
C VAL A 174 -6.86 -9.20 7.82
N MET A 175 -7.94 -9.81 8.26
CA MET A 175 -9.30 -9.42 7.93
C MET A 175 -10.16 -9.48 9.18
N GLY A 176 -11.02 -8.49 9.34
CA GLY A 176 -11.97 -8.47 10.43
C GLY A 176 -13.21 -7.64 10.14
N SER A 177 -14.16 -7.71 11.05
CA SER A 177 -15.39 -6.92 11.00
C SER A 177 -15.51 -6.04 12.24
N GLY A 178 -15.69 -4.74 12.01
CA GLY A 178 -16.02 -3.77 13.06
C GLY A 178 -17.53 -3.54 13.14
N ARG A 179 -18.00 -2.87 14.20
CA ARG A 179 -19.40 -2.45 14.30
C ARG A 179 -19.68 -1.27 13.37
N PHE A 180 -20.66 -1.39 12.51
CA PHE A 180 -21.13 -0.25 11.71
C PHE A 180 -22.08 0.64 12.51
N ASN A 181 -22.76 0.07 13.54
CA ASN A 181 -23.77 0.78 14.30
C ASN A 181 -23.78 0.27 15.76
N TYR A 182 -24.03 1.17 16.72
CA TYR A 182 -24.16 0.86 18.16
C TYR A 182 -25.39 -0.03 18.49
N LEU A 183 -26.26 -0.23 17.54
CA LEU A 183 -27.50 -1.01 17.72
C LEU A 183 -27.33 -2.52 17.49
N THR A 184 -26.21 -2.98 16.93
CA THR A 184 -25.99 -4.40 16.66
C THR A 184 -25.15 -5.04 17.77
N THR A 185 -25.71 -6.10 18.39
CA THR A 185 -25.01 -6.93 19.38
C THR A 185 -24.09 -7.98 18.76
N ASP A 186 -23.94 -7.97 17.43
CA ASP A 186 -23.24 -8.99 16.67
C ASP A 186 -21.76 -9.06 17.05
N GLN A 187 -21.28 -10.28 17.15
CA GLN A 187 -19.88 -10.56 17.44
C GLN A 187 -18.98 -10.04 16.32
N CYS A 188 -18.08 -9.13 16.67
CA CYS A 188 -16.97 -8.77 15.82
C CYS A 188 -15.97 -9.94 15.80
N GLY A 189 -15.41 -10.24 14.63
CA GLY A 189 -14.41 -11.29 14.48
C GLY A 189 -13.21 -10.77 13.69
N ALA A 190 -12.05 -11.36 13.95
CA ALA A 190 -10.86 -11.09 13.18
C ALA A 190 -10.12 -12.42 12.88
N LYS A 191 -9.53 -12.49 11.70
CA LYS A 191 -8.77 -13.64 11.23
C LYS A 191 -7.47 -13.17 10.60
N VAL A 192 -6.43 -13.98 10.72
CA VAL A 192 -5.16 -13.82 10.02
C VAL A 192 -4.93 -15.00 9.09
N CYS A 193 -4.58 -14.70 7.84
CA CYS A 193 -4.07 -15.68 6.90
C CYS A 193 -2.56 -15.59 6.85
N THR A 194 -1.87 -16.69 7.06
CA THR A 194 -0.42 -16.80 6.82
C THR A 194 -0.20 -17.49 5.48
N PHE A 195 0.60 -16.87 4.61
CA PHE A 195 0.97 -17.44 3.33
C PHE A 195 2.19 -18.34 3.49
N ASP A 196 1.89 -19.63 3.56
CA ASP A 196 2.84 -20.73 3.64
C ASP A 196 2.70 -21.66 2.43
N ALA A 197 3.39 -22.79 2.48
CA ALA A 197 3.20 -23.91 1.54
C ALA A 197 1.71 -24.29 1.41
N THR A 198 0.96 -24.20 2.49
CA THR A 198 -0.50 -24.34 2.55
C THR A 198 -1.07 -23.16 3.30
N PRO A 199 -1.53 -22.09 2.61
CA PRO A 199 -2.08 -20.91 3.27
C PRO A 199 -3.20 -21.30 4.26
N SER A 200 -3.10 -20.81 5.48
CA SER A 200 -4.02 -21.18 6.56
C SER A 200 -4.58 -19.95 7.25
N TRP A 201 -5.85 -20.05 7.67
CA TRP A 201 -6.55 -19.01 8.41
C TRP A 201 -6.63 -19.38 9.89
N LYS A 202 -6.35 -18.40 10.74
CA LYS A 202 -6.46 -18.50 12.20
C LYS A 202 -7.34 -17.37 12.69
N GLU A 203 -8.26 -17.68 13.59
CA GLU A 203 -8.99 -16.66 14.34
C GLU A 203 -8.06 -16.00 15.35
N ILE A 204 -8.21 -14.69 15.51
CA ILE A 204 -7.42 -13.87 16.44
C ILE A 204 -8.34 -13.10 17.36
N GLU A 205 -7.82 -12.77 18.54
CA GLU A 205 -8.55 -12.00 19.53
C GLU A 205 -8.91 -10.63 18.96
N HIS A 206 -10.20 -10.29 19.03
CA HIS A 206 -10.72 -9.03 18.54
C HIS A 206 -10.62 -7.95 19.63
N PRO A 207 -10.33 -6.68 19.27
CA PRO A 207 -10.33 -5.60 20.27
C PRO A 207 -11.65 -5.47 21.00
N VAL A 208 -11.60 -5.35 22.31
CA VAL A 208 -12.79 -5.30 23.18
C VAL A 208 -13.52 -3.95 23.11
N PHE A 209 -12.86 -2.90 22.63
CA PHE A 209 -13.46 -1.55 22.57
C PHE A 209 -14.30 -1.34 21.30
N PRO A 210 -15.40 -0.57 21.40
CA PRO A 210 -16.21 -0.25 20.24
C PRO A 210 -15.45 0.65 19.27
N TYR A 211 -15.48 0.34 17.97
CA TYR A 211 -14.94 1.18 16.93
C TYR A 211 -15.68 0.98 15.61
N SER A 212 -15.71 2.02 14.79
CA SER A 212 -16.15 1.97 13.42
C SER A 212 -15.01 2.34 12.49
N ILE A 213 -14.91 1.67 11.36
CA ILE A 213 -13.80 1.83 10.42
C ILE A 213 -14.27 2.70 9.27
N GLN A 214 -13.49 3.73 8.98
CA GLN A 214 -13.80 4.66 7.90
C GLN A 214 -13.35 4.15 6.54
N ASN A 215 -12.18 3.50 6.47
CA ASN A 215 -11.67 2.88 5.25
C ASN A 215 -11.18 1.47 5.60
N GLY A 216 -11.76 0.47 4.98
CA GLY A 216 -11.45 -0.93 5.27
C GLY A 216 -10.01 -1.34 4.94
N LYS A 217 -9.33 -0.62 4.03
CA LYS A 217 -7.98 -0.95 3.60
C LYS A 217 -6.92 -0.41 4.55
N GLY A 218 -6.22 -1.33 5.26
CA GLY A 218 -5.13 -1.01 6.18
C GLY A 218 -3.86 -0.59 5.48
N LYS A 219 -3.00 0.13 6.20
CA LYS A 219 -1.67 0.56 5.76
C LYS A 219 -0.61 -0.19 6.53
N TYR A 220 0.28 -0.85 5.79
CA TYR A 220 1.43 -1.56 6.38
C TYR A 220 2.60 -0.60 6.57
N ALA A 221 3.09 -0.53 7.79
CA ALA A 221 4.30 0.21 8.14
C ALA A 221 5.03 -0.48 9.29
N SER A 222 6.33 -0.67 9.18
CA SER A 222 7.21 -1.16 10.27
C SER A 222 6.64 -2.35 11.05
N GLY A 223 6.19 -3.40 10.36
CA GLY A 223 5.66 -4.63 10.97
C GLY A 223 4.25 -4.53 11.50
N THR A 224 3.57 -3.40 11.30
CA THR A 224 2.20 -3.17 11.76
C THR A 224 1.24 -2.89 10.61
N LEU A 225 -0.01 -3.33 10.77
CA LEU A 225 -1.14 -2.90 9.95
C LEU A 225 -1.93 -1.84 10.71
N ASN A 226 -2.40 -0.82 10.00
CA ASN A 226 -2.95 0.37 10.62
C ASN A 226 -4.21 0.84 9.89
N TRP A 227 -5.26 1.21 10.65
CA TRP A 227 -6.54 1.70 10.13
C TRP A 227 -7.00 2.93 10.89
N ILE A 228 -7.61 3.89 10.18
CA ILE A 228 -8.33 5.00 10.82
C ILE A 228 -9.69 4.51 11.28
N VAL A 229 -9.96 4.70 12.56
CA VAL A 229 -11.20 4.29 13.21
C VAL A 229 -11.69 5.40 14.13
N TYR A 230 -12.96 5.36 14.49
CA TYR A 230 -13.55 6.27 15.49
C TYR A 230 -14.44 5.49 16.46
N ASP A 231 -14.64 6.07 17.64
CA ASP A 231 -15.55 5.52 18.65
C ASP A 231 -16.99 5.99 18.36
N PRO A 232 -17.86 5.12 17.85
CA PRO A 232 -19.23 5.48 17.51
C PRO A 232 -20.12 5.76 18.75
N THR A 233 -19.68 5.37 19.94
CA THR A 233 -20.44 5.61 21.19
C THR A 233 -20.35 7.07 21.64
N LYS A 234 -19.38 7.81 21.12
CA LYS A 234 -19.17 9.24 21.40
C LYS A 234 -19.79 10.17 20.36
N ASP A 235 -20.48 9.62 19.35
CA ASP A 235 -21.20 10.41 18.37
C ASP A 235 -22.32 11.20 19.06
N VAL A 236 -22.22 12.55 19.08
CA VAL A 236 -23.27 13.43 19.60
C VAL A 236 -24.30 13.67 18.52
N VAL A 237 -25.54 13.25 18.77
CA VAL A 237 -26.66 13.51 17.88
C VAL A 237 -27.23 14.90 18.16
N VAL A 238 -26.90 15.87 17.35
CA VAL A 238 -27.48 17.22 17.42
C VAL A 238 -28.49 17.38 16.28
N GLY A 239 -29.79 17.24 16.60
CA GLY A 239 -30.87 17.45 15.67
C GLY A 239 -31.10 16.34 14.62
N ARG A 240 -31.92 16.62 13.59
CA ARG A 240 -32.21 15.66 12.48
C ARG A 240 -31.04 15.44 11.53
N ASN A 241 -30.07 16.34 11.51
CA ASN A 241 -28.81 16.18 10.79
C ASN A 241 -27.77 15.71 11.79
N LYS A 242 -27.28 14.48 11.64
CA LYS A 242 -26.11 13.97 12.37
C LYS A 242 -24.92 14.87 12.03
N LEU A 243 -24.64 15.86 12.85
CA LEU A 243 -23.41 16.61 12.77
C LEU A 243 -22.29 15.71 13.28
N LEU A 244 -21.29 15.46 12.44
CA LEU A 244 -20.09 14.67 12.71
C LEU A 244 -19.13 15.36 13.70
N GLU A 245 -19.63 16.29 14.53
CA GLU A 245 -18.86 17.32 15.20
C GLU A 245 -17.97 16.85 16.35
N HIS A 246 -18.11 15.60 16.83
CA HIS A 246 -17.33 15.17 18.00
C HIS A 246 -16.79 13.73 17.91
N ARG A 247 -16.39 13.27 16.73
CA ARG A 247 -15.82 11.93 16.59
C ARG A 247 -14.41 11.88 17.18
N GLU A 248 -14.21 10.99 18.12
CA GLU A 248 -12.86 10.66 18.61
C GLU A 248 -12.19 9.69 17.65
N TRP A 249 -11.32 10.22 16.79
CA TRP A 249 -10.55 9.46 15.84
C TRP A 249 -9.28 8.90 16.49
N PHE A 250 -8.90 7.68 16.11
CA PHE A 250 -7.64 7.06 16.48
C PHE A 250 -7.18 6.07 15.41
N ILE A 251 -5.98 5.54 15.57
CA ILE A 251 -5.44 4.51 14.69
C ILE A 251 -5.54 3.17 15.42
N LEU A 252 -6.29 2.24 14.85
CA LEU A 252 -6.25 0.83 15.22
C LEU A 252 -5.00 0.23 14.60
N THR A 253 -4.14 -0.36 15.40
CA THR A 253 -2.92 -1.03 14.94
C THR A 253 -3.01 -2.53 15.17
N PHE A 254 -2.38 -3.31 14.31
CA PHE A 254 -2.20 -4.74 14.51
C PHE A 254 -0.73 -5.11 14.28
N GLN A 255 -0.07 -5.61 15.32
CA GLN A 255 1.31 -6.07 15.26
C GLN A 255 1.34 -7.48 14.66
N LEU A 256 1.96 -7.62 13.48
CA LEU A 256 2.00 -8.90 12.75
C LEU A 256 2.77 -9.99 13.47
N GLU A 257 3.84 -9.61 14.18
CA GLU A 257 4.67 -10.52 14.96
C GLU A 257 3.91 -11.12 16.15
N LYS A 258 3.25 -10.25 16.94
CA LYS A 258 2.54 -10.65 18.18
C LYS A 258 1.09 -11.04 17.93
N GLU A 259 0.59 -10.84 16.72
CA GLU A 259 -0.82 -11.05 16.34
C GLU A 259 -1.80 -10.38 17.33
N SER A 260 -1.49 -9.14 17.71
CA SER A 260 -2.25 -8.41 18.73
C SER A 260 -2.61 -7.02 18.26
N PHE A 261 -3.80 -6.57 18.67
CA PHE A 261 -4.28 -5.22 18.38
C PHE A 261 -3.76 -4.22 19.40
N GLY A 262 -3.58 -2.99 18.93
CA GLY A 262 -3.21 -1.83 19.74
C GLY A 262 -3.93 -0.57 19.27
N ARG A 263 -3.67 0.54 19.95
CA ARG A 263 -4.24 1.85 19.64
C ARG A 263 -3.15 2.90 19.64
N LEU A 264 -3.15 3.78 18.62
CA LEU A 264 -2.33 4.97 18.55
C LEU A 264 -3.22 6.22 18.49
N CYS A 265 -2.81 7.27 19.16
CA CYS A 265 -3.48 8.57 19.09
C CYS A 265 -3.08 9.30 17.81
N LEU A 266 -4.00 10.12 17.28
CA LEU A 266 -3.69 11.05 16.21
C LEU A 266 -2.87 12.25 16.74
N PRO A 267 -2.17 12.99 15.87
CA PRO A 267 -1.37 14.18 16.23
C PRO A 267 -2.19 15.38 16.73
N ILE A 268 -3.49 15.22 16.86
CA ILE A 268 -4.43 16.29 17.13
C ILE A 268 -4.97 16.13 18.54
N LYS A 269 -4.95 17.19 19.33
CA LYS A 269 -5.59 17.21 20.65
C LYS A 269 -7.12 17.25 20.50
N ASN A 270 -7.82 16.55 21.39
CA ASN A 270 -9.28 16.36 21.35
C ASN A 270 -10.11 17.65 21.17
N ASN A 271 -9.60 18.82 21.54
CA ASN A 271 -10.32 20.10 21.41
C ASN A 271 -10.28 20.69 19.99
N ASP A 272 -9.33 20.24 19.14
CA ASP A 272 -9.16 20.74 17.77
C ASP A 272 -9.86 19.85 16.73
N ILE A 273 -10.35 18.67 17.17
CA ILE A 273 -10.93 17.64 16.27
C ILE A 273 -12.36 17.99 15.84
N THR A 274 -13.03 18.89 16.52
CA THR A 274 -14.46 19.17 16.33
C THR A 274 -14.85 19.67 14.93
N HIS A 275 -13.86 20.07 14.13
CA HIS A 275 -14.07 20.67 12.80
C HIS A 275 -13.11 20.13 11.74
N LEU A 276 -12.76 18.85 11.82
CA LEU A 276 -11.91 18.20 10.84
C LEU A 276 -12.70 17.29 9.89
N ASP A 277 -12.29 17.27 8.63
CA ASP A 277 -12.69 16.19 7.70
C ASP A 277 -12.10 14.85 8.17
N VAL A 278 -12.60 13.78 7.60
CA VAL A 278 -12.16 12.42 7.91
C VAL A 278 -10.64 12.29 7.74
N PRO A 279 -9.90 11.94 8.79
CA PRO A 279 -8.46 11.71 8.69
C PRO A 279 -8.16 10.59 7.69
N ARG A 280 -7.07 10.72 6.94
CA ARG A 280 -6.63 9.74 5.96
C ARG A 280 -5.24 9.22 6.31
N LEU A 281 -5.12 7.92 6.44
CA LEU A 281 -3.87 7.25 6.76
C LEU A 281 -3.12 6.87 5.48
N GLN A 282 -1.84 7.20 5.44
CA GLN A 282 -0.93 6.88 4.34
C GLN A 282 0.41 6.39 4.87
N VAL A 283 1.25 5.88 3.97
CA VAL A 283 2.64 5.55 4.26
C VAL A 283 3.53 6.29 3.27
N LEU A 284 4.37 7.18 3.78
CA LEU A 284 5.37 7.91 3.00
C LEU A 284 6.74 7.62 3.59
N LYS A 285 7.73 7.33 2.74
CA LYS A 285 9.10 6.98 3.18
C LYS A 285 9.10 5.90 4.29
N ASN A 286 8.26 4.86 4.14
CA ASN A 286 8.05 3.76 5.09
C ASN A 286 7.53 4.17 6.49
N ARG A 287 6.98 5.37 6.65
CA ARG A 287 6.44 5.88 7.91
C ARG A 287 4.95 6.15 7.79
N LEU A 288 4.24 5.97 8.89
CA LEU A 288 2.85 6.36 8.97
C LEU A 288 2.71 7.87 8.84
N CYS A 289 1.79 8.27 8.00
CA CYS A 289 1.40 9.66 7.81
C CYS A 289 -0.11 9.78 7.92
N VAL A 290 -0.56 10.87 8.50
CA VAL A 290 -1.97 11.22 8.59
C VAL A 290 -2.18 12.57 7.94
N SER A 291 -3.14 12.64 7.02
CA SER A 291 -3.60 13.90 6.44
C SER A 291 -5.04 14.18 6.85
N PHE A 292 -5.35 15.44 7.10
CA PHE A 292 -6.69 15.92 7.39
C PHE A 292 -6.84 17.38 7.01
N GLN A 293 -8.09 17.82 6.89
CA GLN A 293 -8.45 19.17 6.51
C GLN A 293 -9.32 19.78 7.61
N PRO A 294 -9.07 21.02 8.02
CA PRO A 294 -9.99 21.73 8.90
C PRO A 294 -11.25 22.11 8.11
N LEU A 295 -12.40 21.83 8.69
CA LEU A 295 -13.69 22.30 8.20
C LEU A 295 -13.90 23.77 8.66
N TYR A 296 -14.65 24.53 7.86
CA TYR A 296 -15.06 25.92 8.22
C TYR A 296 -13.91 26.92 8.40
N THR A 297 -12.80 26.77 7.65
CA THR A 297 -11.73 27.76 7.63
C THR A 297 -11.85 28.71 6.45
N THR A 298 -11.37 29.93 6.63
CA THR A 298 -11.31 30.94 5.55
C THR A 298 -10.24 30.59 4.50
N THR A 299 -9.24 29.82 4.90
CA THR A 299 -8.15 29.35 4.05
C THR A 299 -8.10 27.83 4.11
N PRO A 300 -8.81 27.12 3.20
CA PRO A 300 -8.79 25.67 3.19
C PRO A 300 -7.38 25.16 2.90
N CYS A 301 -6.94 24.18 3.69
CA CYS A 301 -5.62 23.55 3.55
C CYS A 301 -5.68 22.10 4.01
N THR A 302 -4.69 21.31 3.58
CA THR A 302 -4.46 19.96 4.10
C THR A 302 -3.21 19.95 4.95
N TYR A 303 -3.33 19.50 6.19
CA TYR A 303 -2.19 19.20 7.05
C TYR A 303 -1.73 17.78 6.80
N LEU A 304 -0.42 17.61 6.64
CA LEU A 304 0.22 16.29 6.53
C LEU A 304 1.19 16.09 7.68
N TRP A 305 0.89 15.13 8.53
CA TRP A 305 1.71 14.75 9.69
C TRP A 305 2.37 13.42 9.46
N MET A 306 3.60 13.25 9.94
CA MET A 306 4.37 12.01 9.88
C MET A 306 4.74 11.56 11.29
N MET A 307 4.64 10.26 11.53
CA MET A 307 5.08 9.64 12.76
C MET A 307 6.61 9.49 12.75
N MET A 308 7.26 9.99 13.80
CA MET A 308 8.71 9.90 13.99
C MET A 308 9.05 8.64 14.77
N THR A 309 10.19 8.03 14.49
CA THR A 309 10.68 6.83 15.20
C THR A 309 11.58 7.23 16.35
N GLU A 310 11.67 6.35 17.38
CA GLU A 310 12.50 6.56 18.58
C GLU A 310 13.98 6.82 18.27
N GLU A 311 14.51 6.18 17.21
CA GLU A 311 15.93 6.30 16.81
C GLU A 311 16.34 7.71 16.41
N GLU A 312 15.39 8.57 15.98
CA GLU A 312 15.72 9.91 15.47
C GLU A 312 15.76 11.00 16.53
N TYR A 313 15.07 10.81 17.67
CA TYR A 313 14.92 11.86 18.69
C TYR A 313 15.14 11.38 20.13
N GLY A 314 15.41 10.11 20.38
CA GLY A 314 15.60 9.57 21.72
C GLY A 314 14.37 9.69 22.63
N LEU A 315 13.18 9.71 22.05
CA LEU A 315 11.90 9.92 22.74
C LEU A 315 11.26 8.57 23.08
N GLU A 316 10.79 8.43 24.31
CA GLU A 316 10.08 7.22 24.80
C GLU A 316 8.65 7.07 24.21
N LYS A 317 8.21 7.96 23.32
CA LYS A 317 6.88 7.94 22.69
C LYS A 317 6.96 8.27 21.22
N SER A 318 6.15 7.58 20.41
CA SER A 318 5.91 7.92 19.02
C SER A 318 5.28 9.32 18.92
N ASP A 319 6.07 10.30 18.53
CA ASP A 319 5.64 11.66 18.30
C ASP A 319 5.33 11.90 16.83
N TRP A 320 4.39 12.83 16.59
CA TRP A 320 4.00 13.25 15.27
C TRP A 320 4.62 14.61 14.95
N THR A 321 5.18 14.74 13.76
CA THR A 321 5.71 16.01 13.24
C THR A 321 4.88 16.45 12.04
N LEU A 322 4.50 17.74 12.05
CA LEU A 322 3.87 18.36 10.88
C LEU A 322 4.91 18.49 9.78
N LEU A 323 4.71 17.78 8.67
CA LEU A 323 5.60 17.85 7.50
C LEU A 323 5.27 19.06 6.65
N PHE A 324 4.00 19.15 6.21
CA PHE A 324 3.57 20.16 5.27
C PHE A 324 2.15 20.62 5.56
N THR A 325 1.91 21.89 5.21
CA THR A 325 0.58 22.47 5.07
C THR A 325 0.40 22.80 3.59
N ILE A 326 -0.54 22.14 2.94
CA ILE A 326 -0.82 22.30 1.50
C ILE A 326 -2.03 23.22 1.38
N PRO A 327 -1.85 24.50 0.98
CA PRO A 327 -2.98 25.41 0.82
C PRO A 327 -3.81 25.00 -0.41
N HIS A 328 -5.12 25.05 -0.29
CA HIS A 328 -6.03 24.80 -1.41
C HIS A 328 -6.28 26.13 -2.13
N GLY A 329 -5.49 26.37 -3.18
CA GLY A 329 -5.71 27.47 -4.12
C GLY A 329 -6.46 27.03 -5.37
N ASP A 330 -6.50 27.90 -6.38
CA ASP A 330 -7.12 27.58 -7.65
C ASP A 330 -6.49 26.32 -8.30
N GLY A 331 -7.32 25.29 -8.49
CA GLY A 331 -6.91 24.04 -9.13
C GLY A 331 -6.54 22.89 -8.20
N ILE A 332 -6.36 23.11 -6.88
CA ILE A 332 -6.16 22.01 -5.92
C ILE A 332 -7.51 21.46 -5.48
N PRO A 333 -7.75 20.13 -5.62
CA PRO A 333 -8.98 19.51 -5.15
C PRO A 333 -9.18 19.67 -3.65
N GLN A 334 -10.43 19.74 -3.21
CA GLN A 334 -10.76 19.81 -1.79
C GLN A 334 -10.30 18.57 -1.00
N GLN A 335 -10.30 17.39 -1.64
CA GLN A 335 -9.81 16.17 -1.00
C GLN A 335 -8.58 15.67 -1.73
N ILE A 336 -7.49 15.53 -0.99
CA ILE A 336 -6.22 15.04 -1.50
C ILE A 336 -5.70 13.91 -0.64
N VAL A 337 -5.13 12.90 -1.30
CA VAL A 337 -4.50 11.74 -0.67
C VAL A 337 -3.05 11.68 -1.14
N PRO A 338 -2.08 12.04 -0.30
CA PRO A 338 -0.67 11.87 -0.61
C PRO A 338 -0.33 10.40 -0.85
N LEU A 339 0.32 10.09 -1.98
CA LEU A 339 0.73 8.74 -2.32
C LEU A 339 2.23 8.53 -2.18
N TYR A 340 3.02 9.51 -2.61
CA TYR A 340 4.48 9.40 -2.63
C TYR A 340 5.11 10.79 -2.54
N ILE A 341 6.28 10.87 -1.90
CA ILE A 341 7.12 12.07 -1.86
C ILE A 341 8.52 11.73 -2.37
N SER A 342 9.02 12.49 -3.34
CA SER A 342 10.37 12.34 -3.85
C SER A 342 11.41 12.99 -2.95
N GLU A 343 12.69 12.80 -3.28
CA GLU A 343 13.80 13.49 -2.60
C GLU A 343 13.83 14.99 -2.90
N ASP A 344 13.32 15.39 -4.08
CA ASP A 344 13.19 16.79 -4.51
C ASP A 344 11.87 17.44 -4.06
N ASP A 345 11.21 16.89 -3.04
CA ASP A 345 9.95 17.37 -2.47
C ASP A 345 8.80 17.52 -3.48
N LEU A 346 8.77 16.64 -4.49
CA LEU A 346 7.60 16.47 -5.33
C LEU A 346 6.64 15.47 -4.70
N LEU A 347 5.43 15.92 -4.45
CA LEU A 347 4.38 15.12 -3.85
C LEU A 347 3.42 14.60 -4.93
N LEU A 348 3.37 13.27 -5.12
CA LEU A 348 2.34 12.64 -5.92
C LEU A 348 1.07 12.51 -5.10
N VAL A 349 -0.02 13.02 -5.63
CA VAL A 349 -1.30 13.14 -4.93
C VAL A 349 -2.42 12.53 -5.75
N TYR A 350 -3.32 11.87 -5.07
CA TYR A 350 -4.56 11.34 -5.62
C TYR A 350 -5.77 12.13 -5.12
N ASN A 351 -6.68 12.47 -6.03
CA ASN A 351 -7.98 13.06 -5.71
C ASN A 351 -9.06 11.97 -5.76
N PRO A 352 -9.58 11.51 -4.63
CA PRO A 352 -10.60 10.45 -4.59
C PRO A 352 -11.97 10.87 -5.17
N LEU A 353 -12.23 12.17 -5.27
CA LEU A 353 -13.46 12.72 -5.87
C LEU A 353 -13.30 13.10 -7.34
N GLY A 354 -12.13 12.83 -7.94
CA GLY A 354 -11.84 13.17 -9.33
C GLY A 354 -12.56 12.26 -10.31
N TYR A 355 -13.57 12.78 -11.00
CA TYR A 355 -14.32 12.05 -12.04
C TYR A 355 -13.66 12.10 -13.43
N SER A 356 -12.43 12.59 -13.55
CA SER A 356 -11.77 12.84 -14.84
C SER A 356 -10.30 12.39 -14.81
N ASP A 357 -9.63 12.58 -15.95
CA ASP A 357 -8.22 12.33 -16.18
C ASP A 357 -7.27 13.09 -15.22
N ARG A 358 -7.83 13.89 -14.31
CA ARG A 358 -7.11 14.69 -13.31
C ARG A 358 -7.22 14.12 -11.88
N SER A 359 -7.40 12.82 -11.74
CA SER A 359 -7.42 12.17 -10.42
C SER A 359 -6.02 12.06 -9.79
N LEU A 360 -4.94 12.10 -10.59
CA LEU A 360 -3.55 12.16 -10.13
C LEU A 360 -2.92 13.48 -10.53
N PHE A 361 -2.16 14.08 -9.61
CA PHE A 361 -1.36 15.27 -9.89
C PHE A 361 -0.07 15.25 -9.05
N VAL A 362 0.91 16.02 -9.49
CA VAL A 362 2.17 16.26 -8.78
C VAL A 362 2.13 17.67 -8.23
N TYR A 363 2.37 17.82 -6.94
CA TYR A 363 2.49 19.09 -6.26
C TYR A 363 3.92 19.32 -5.83
N ASN A 364 4.51 20.42 -6.27
CA ASN A 364 5.85 20.82 -5.83
C ASN A 364 5.73 21.60 -4.51
N LEU A 365 6.30 21.05 -3.44
CA LEU A 365 6.21 21.59 -2.10
C LEU A 365 6.98 22.92 -1.91
N HIS A 366 7.97 23.21 -2.76
CA HIS A 366 8.76 24.44 -2.66
C HIS A 366 8.07 25.66 -3.29
N ASN A 367 7.42 25.48 -4.45
CA ASN A 367 6.88 26.59 -5.23
C ASN A 367 5.36 26.55 -5.41
N GLY A 368 4.70 25.50 -4.92
CA GLY A 368 3.25 25.34 -5.00
C GLY A 368 2.71 25.03 -6.41
N ILE A 369 3.58 24.71 -7.35
CA ILE A 369 3.17 24.43 -8.73
C ILE A 369 2.55 23.03 -8.83
N LEU A 370 1.41 22.97 -9.53
CA LEU A 370 0.71 21.74 -9.89
C LEU A 370 1.07 21.31 -11.30
N SER A 371 1.35 20.01 -11.47
CA SER A 371 1.43 19.38 -12.77
C SER A 371 0.56 18.12 -12.83
N TYR A 372 0.03 17.83 -14.02
CA TYR A 372 -0.85 16.67 -14.24
C TYR A 372 -0.14 15.68 -15.15
N PRO A 373 0.35 14.55 -14.61
CA PRO A 373 0.98 13.54 -15.44
C PRO A 373 -0.04 12.96 -16.43
N LEU A 374 0.35 12.83 -17.68
CA LEU A 374 -0.44 12.18 -18.73
C LEU A 374 -0.51 10.67 -18.46
N LEU A 375 -1.42 10.24 -17.61
CA LEU A 375 -1.85 8.85 -17.58
C LEU A 375 -2.75 8.63 -18.79
N LEU A 376 -2.45 7.60 -19.58
CA LEU A 376 -3.31 7.19 -20.70
C LEU A 376 -4.75 7.09 -20.22
N SER A 377 -5.65 7.83 -20.86
CA SER A 377 -7.06 8.06 -20.61
C SER A 377 -7.88 6.80 -20.31
N THR A 378 -7.77 6.28 -19.12
CA THR A 378 -8.67 5.27 -18.60
C THR A 378 -9.30 5.83 -17.35
N LYS A 379 -10.63 5.83 -17.29
CA LYS A 379 -11.34 6.14 -16.05
C LYS A 379 -10.76 5.25 -14.96
N VAL A 380 -10.07 5.87 -14.02
CA VAL A 380 -9.51 5.18 -12.86
C VAL A 380 -10.68 4.94 -11.90
N PRO A 381 -10.96 3.69 -11.52
CA PRO A 381 -11.97 3.40 -10.52
C PRO A 381 -11.56 3.99 -9.15
N ASP A 382 -12.54 4.39 -8.35
CA ASP A 382 -12.31 4.93 -7.02
C ASP A 382 -11.49 3.97 -6.15
N GLY A 383 -10.43 4.49 -5.52
CA GLY A 383 -9.64 3.77 -4.53
C GLY A 383 -8.60 2.78 -5.04
N ALA A 384 -8.28 2.80 -6.31
CA ALA A 384 -7.57 1.72 -7.00
C ALA A 384 -6.04 1.83 -7.06
N PHE A 385 -5.42 2.88 -6.52
CA PHE A 385 -3.96 3.04 -6.58
C PHE A 385 -3.25 2.41 -5.39
N ASP A 386 -2.20 1.64 -5.68
CA ASP A 386 -1.24 1.13 -4.72
C ASP A 386 0.17 1.42 -5.16
N LEU A 387 1.02 1.77 -4.20
CA LEU A 387 2.45 1.83 -4.43
C LEU A 387 3.07 0.48 -4.11
N TYR A 388 3.96 0.03 -4.97
CA TYR A 388 4.80 -1.12 -4.71
C TYR A 388 6.22 -0.87 -5.21
N HIS A 389 7.16 -1.67 -4.79
CA HIS A 389 8.55 -1.60 -5.23
C HIS A 389 8.86 -2.76 -6.17
N GLU A 390 9.66 -2.52 -7.23
CA GLU A 390 10.17 -3.62 -8.04
C GLU A 390 10.94 -4.61 -7.16
N SER A 391 10.67 -5.90 -7.30
CA SER A 391 11.37 -6.90 -6.52
C SER A 391 11.56 -8.24 -7.25
N LEU A 392 12.53 -9.01 -6.76
CA LEU A 392 12.77 -10.39 -7.16
C LEU A 392 12.13 -11.39 -6.19
N VAL A 393 11.45 -10.91 -5.16
CA VAL A 393 10.83 -11.74 -4.14
C VAL A 393 9.85 -12.71 -4.81
N SER A 394 10.03 -13.99 -4.54
CA SER A 394 9.13 -15.02 -5.06
C SER A 394 8.02 -15.29 -4.05
N PRO A 395 6.75 -15.14 -4.42
CA PRO A 395 5.64 -15.51 -3.54
C PRO A 395 5.57 -17.02 -3.28
N SER A 396 6.33 -17.83 -4.03
CA SER A 396 6.43 -19.28 -3.87
C SER A 396 7.63 -19.76 -3.06
N LEU A 397 8.55 -18.87 -2.63
CA LEU A 397 9.68 -19.24 -1.76
C LEU A 397 9.26 -19.64 -0.34
N PHE A 398 8.02 -19.40 0.01
CA PHE A 398 7.41 -19.81 1.27
C PHE A 398 6.65 -21.15 1.15
N LEU A 399 6.91 -21.88 0.06
CA LEU A 399 6.34 -23.20 -0.23
C LEU A 399 7.22 -24.34 0.30
#